data_2458e424d31576117037016a1ac8fc1e
#
_entry.id   2458e424d31576117037016a1ac8fc1e
#
_cell.length_a   1.000
_cell.length_b   1.000
_cell.length_c   1.000
_cell.angle_alpha   90.00
_cell.angle_beta   90.00
_cell.angle_gamma   90.00
#
_symmetry.space_group_name_H-M   'P 1'
#
loop_
_entity.id
_entity.type
_entity.pdbx_description
1 polymer ?
#
loop_
_entity_poly.entity_id
_entity_poly.type
_entity_poly.pdbx_seq_one_letter_code
_entity_poly.pdbx_strand_id
1 'polypeptide(L)'
;MEIIIDECIAKSTRLILKEAGFRTINIEDILHSGVEDEKVIEYASNHKIPIITHDRGFGILYHFFQLKTPTIVILQVLTPHPEATNQLLNKFITQFDLTKAENYGKLILISKNNIRVRSK
;
A
#
# COMPACT_ATOMS: atom_id res chain seq x y z
N MET A 1 -5.52 11.18 -6.19
CA MET A 1 -4.24 10.42 -6.15
C MET A 1 -4.49 8.98 -6.55
N GLU A 2 -3.62 8.43 -7.36
CA GLU A 2 -3.65 7.01 -7.71
C GLU A 2 -3.01 6.18 -6.62
N ILE A 3 -3.45 4.92 -6.47
CA ILE A 3 -2.85 3.95 -5.56
C ILE A 3 -2.89 2.56 -6.20
N ILE A 4 -1.76 1.86 -6.17
CA ILE A 4 -1.65 0.50 -6.67
C ILE A 4 -2.10 -0.47 -5.57
N ILE A 5 -3.00 -1.36 -5.93
CA ILE A 5 -3.56 -2.35 -5.01
C ILE A 5 -3.02 -3.72 -5.37
N ASP A 6 -2.36 -4.37 -4.40
CA ASP A 6 -1.84 -5.73 -4.55
C ASP A 6 -3.00 -6.73 -4.61
N GLU A 7 -2.76 -7.88 -5.26
CA GLU A 7 -3.79 -8.91 -5.48
C GLU A 7 -4.44 -9.40 -4.20
N CYS A 8 -3.69 -9.44 -3.09
CA CYS A 8 -4.17 -9.95 -1.80
C CYS A 8 -5.26 -9.09 -1.15
N ILE A 9 -5.49 -7.88 -1.63
CA ILE A 9 -6.43 -6.94 -1.03
C ILE A 9 -7.86 -7.28 -1.41
N ALA A 10 -8.75 -7.44 -0.41
CA ALA A 10 -10.15 -7.76 -0.62
C ALA A 10 -10.90 -6.66 -1.39
N LYS A 11 -11.94 -7.05 -2.13
CA LYS A 11 -12.75 -6.11 -2.90
C LYS A 11 -13.38 -5.03 -2.04
N SER A 12 -13.87 -5.36 -0.86
CA SER A 12 -14.46 -4.39 0.06
C SER A 12 -13.45 -3.34 0.51
N THR A 13 -12.19 -3.73 0.69
CA THR A 13 -11.11 -2.83 1.06
C THR A 13 -10.80 -1.87 -0.10
N ARG A 14 -10.79 -2.40 -1.32
CA ARG A 14 -10.59 -1.58 -2.53
C ARG A 14 -11.68 -0.53 -2.68
N LEU A 15 -12.91 -0.87 -2.33
CA LEU A 15 -14.05 0.05 -2.39
C LEU A 15 -13.87 1.22 -1.43
N ILE A 16 -13.35 0.97 -0.23
CA ILE A 16 -13.05 2.03 0.75
C ILE A 16 -12.08 3.05 0.19
N LEU A 17 -11.05 2.59 -0.52
CA LEU A 17 -10.08 3.49 -1.16
C LEU A 17 -10.74 4.34 -2.22
N LYS A 18 -11.62 3.76 -3.04
CA LYS A 18 -12.37 4.51 -4.05
C LYS A 18 -13.27 5.57 -3.42
N GLU A 19 -13.98 5.20 -2.36
CA GLU A 19 -14.86 6.14 -1.65
C GLU A 19 -14.10 7.26 -0.98
N ALA A 20 -12.84 7.01 -0.61
CA ALA A 20 -11.96 8.02 -0.04
C ALA A 20 -11.36 8.97 -1.09
N GLY A 21 -11.66 8.74 -2.37
CA GLY A 21 -11.19 9.60 -3.45
C GLY A 21 -9.95 9.10 -4.19
N PHE A 22 -9.45 7.91 -3.87
CA PHE A 22 -8.31 7.35 -4.58
C PHE A 22 -8.74 6.72 -5.90
N ARG A 23 -7.93 6.92 -6.94
CA ARG A 23 -8.05 6.18 -8.17
C ARG A 23 -7.27 4.88 -8.02
N THR A 24 -7.97 3.76 -7.89
CA THR A 24 -7.36 2.47 -7.62
C THR A 24 -6.86 1.80 -8.88
N ILE A 25 -5.67 1.21 -8.80
CA ILE A 25 -5.04 0.47 -9.88
C ILE A 25 -4.77 -0.95 -9.39
N ASN A 26 -5.50 -1.92 -9.92
CA ASN A 26 -5.28 -3.32 -9.56
C ASN A 26 -4.04 -3.84 -10.28
N ILE A 27 -3.05 -4.32 -9.53
CA ILE A 27 -1.77 -4.73 -10.13
C ILE A 27 -1.95 -5.88 -11.13
N GLU A 28 -2.89 -6.77 -10.87
CA GLU A 28 -3.18 -7.89 -11.77
C GLU A 28 -3.70 -7.43 -13.15
N ASP A 29 -4.28 -6.23 -13.23
CA ASP A 29 -4.82 -5.68 -14.47
C ASP A 29 -3.77 -4.98 -15.32
N ILE A 30 -2.71 -4.44 -14.70
CA ILE A 30 -1.68 -3.67 -15.42
C ILE A 30 -0.41 -4.47 -15.69
N LEU A 31 -0.05 -5.42 -14.85
CA LEU A 31 1.08 -6.32 -15.09
C LEU A 31 0.57 -7.71 -15.42
N HIS A 32 0.28 -8.51 -14.44
CA HIS A 32 -0.42 -9.79 -14.57
C HIS A 32 -0.61 -10.40 -13.19
N SER A 33 -1.49 -11.39 -13.10
CA SER A 33 -1.68 -12.14 -11.86
C SER A 33 -0.39 -12.91 -11.53
N GLY A 34 0.01 -12.91 -10.26
CA GLY A 34 1.21 -13.60 -9.81
C GLY A 34 2.52 -12.91 -10.14
N VAL A 35 2.48 -11.63 -10.53
CA VAL A 35 3.69 -10.86 -10.81
C VAL A 35 4.58 -10.75 -9.58
N GLU A 36 5.90 -10.78 -9.78
CA GLU A 36 6.88 -10.66 -8.70
C GLU A 36 6.82 -9.27 -8.03
N ASP A 37 7.02 -9.25 -6.71
CA ASP A 37 6.96 -8.02 -5.91
C ASP A 37 7.95 -6.95 -6.40
N GLU A 38 9.15 -7.37 -6.83
CA GLU A 38 10.15 -6.45 -7.38
C GLU A 38 9.63 -5.68 -8.59
N LYS A 39 8.85 -6.37 -9.44
CA LYS A 39 8.26 -5.74 -10.62
C LYS A 39 7.17 -4.74 -10.26
N VAL A 40 6.42 -5.03 -9.21
CA VAL A 40 5.40 -4.11 -8.69
C VAL A 40 6.08 -2.84 -8.16
N ILE A 41 7.13 -2.99 -7.38
CA ILE A 41 7.89 -1.86 -6.84
C ILE A 41 8.51 -1.02 -7.95
N GLU A 42 9.10 -1.68 -8.95
CA GLU A 42 9.69 -1.00 -10.11
C GLU A 42 8.66 -0.15 -10.86
N TYR A 43 7.50 -0.75 -11.15
CA TYR A 43 6.40 -0.05 -11.81
C TYR A 43 5.95 1.16 -10.99
N ALA A 44 5.69 0.95 -9.70
CA ALA A 44 5.22 1.99 -8.80
C ALA A 44 6.24 3.13 -8.66
N SER A 45 7.52 2.79 -8.58
CA SER A 45 8.59 3.78 -8.50
C SER A 45 8.67 4.63 -9.77
N ASN A 46 8.60 3.99 -10.93
CA ASN A 46 8.66 4.69 -12.22
C ASN A 46 7.49 5.65 -12.43
N HIS A 47 6.34 5.33 -11.88
CA HIS A 47 5.12 6.14 -12.02
C HIS A 47 4.83 7.00 -10.79
N LYS A 48 5.64 6.89 -9.75
CA LYS A 48 5.48 7.61 -8.47
C LYS A 48 4.11 7.40 -7.84
N ILE A 49 3.68 6.14 -7.79
CA ILE A 49 2.38 5.74 -7.27
C ILE A 49 2.58 4.90 -6.00
N PRO A 50 1.88 5.20 -4.89
CA PRO A 50 1.97 4.35 -3.69
C PRO A 50 1.36 2.97 -3.92
N ILE A 51 1.86 1.98 -3.15
CA ILE A 51 1.38 0.61 -3.14
C ILE A 51 0.70 0.33 -1.81
N ILE A 52 -0.43 -0.39 -1.84
CA ILE A 52 -1.05 -0.93 -0.64
C ILE A 52 -1.09 -2.46 -0.73
N THR A 53 -0.68 -3.14 0.33
CA THR A 53 -0.55 -4.60 0.37
C THR A 53 -0.70 -5.14 1.79
N HIS A 54 -0.89 -6.46 1.91
CA HIS A 54 -0.77 -7.19 3.18
C HIS A 54 0.59 -7.89 3.30
N ASP A 55 1.37 -7.95 2.23
CA ASP A 55 2.59 -8.74 2.16
C ASP A 55 3.76 -8.02 2.82
N ARG A 56 4.27 -8.58 3.91
CA ARG A 56 5.43 -8.06 4.63
C ARG A 56 6.72 -8.10 3.82
N GLY A 57 6.77 -8.95 2.79
CA GLY A 57 7.90 -9.01 1.87
C GLY A 57 8.20 -7.69 1.20
N PHE A 58 7.19 -6.85 0.97
CA PHE A 58 7.38 -5.51 0.44
C PHE A 58 8.22 -4.63 1.37
N GLY A 59 8.11 -4.83 2.68
CA GLY A 59 8.93 -4.09 3.65
C GLY A 59 10.40 -4.47 3.54
N ILE A 60 10.69 -5.76 3.33
CA ILE A 60 12.05 -6.24 3.13
C ILE A 60 12.62 -5.63 1.85
N LEU A 61 11.88 -5.68 0.76
CA LEU A 61 12.30 -5.12 -0.52
C LEU A 61 12.51 -3.62 -0.44
N TYR A 62 11.70 -2.91 0.31
CA TYR A 62 11.86 -1.47 0.52
C TYR A 62 13.27 -1.12 0.98
N HIS A 63 13.79 -1.89 1.92
CA HIS A 63 15.14 -1.65 2.47
C HIS A 63 16.26 -2.10 1.52
N PHE A 64 15.98 -3.06 0.65
CA PHE A 64 16.97 -3.54 -0.34
C PHE A 64 17.16 -2.58 -1.51
N PHE A 65 16.11 -1.88 -1.92
CA PHE A 65 16.21 -0.93 -3.02
C PHE A 65 16.96 0.30 -2.53
N GLN A 66 18.17 0.50 -3.03
CA GLN A 66 19.04 1.62 -2.62
C GLN A 66 18.62 2.94 -3.22
N LEU A 67 17.86 2.91 -4.31
CA LEU A 67 17.40 4.08 -5.03
C LEU A 67 15.93 4.37 -4.68
N LYS A 68 15.32 5.23 -5.47
CA LYS A 68 13.94 5.69 -5.23
C LYS A 68 12.96 4.52 -5.09
N THR A 69 12.31 4.43 -3.95
CA THR A 69 11.18 3.52 -3.75
C THR A 69 9.89 4.31 -3.71
N PRO A 70 8.77 3.69 -4.12
CA PRO A 70 7.47 4.32 -3.92
C PRO A 70 7.10 4.30 -2.44
N THR A 71 6.04 5.01 -2.08
CA THR A 71 5.40 4.82 -0.78
C THR A 71 4.77 3.43 -0.74
N ILE A 72 5.05 2.67 0.31
CA ILE A 72 4.48 1.33 0.49
C ILE A 72 3.71 1.30 1.79
N VAL A 73 2.41 0.95 1.70
CA VAL A 73 1.52 0.82 2.85
C VAL A 73 1.25 -0.65 3.06
N ILE A 74 1.66 -1.17 4.22
CA ILE A 74 1.44 -2.57 4.59
C ILE A 74 0.38 -2.63 5.70
N LEU A 75 -0.75 -3.27 5.38
CA LEU A 75 -1.84 -3.50 6.33
C LEU A 75 -1.54 -4.78 7.11
N GLN A 76 -1.14 -4.64 8.37
CA GLN A 76 -0.80 -5.77 9.23
C GLN A 76 -2.02 -6.15 10.07
N VAL A 77 -2.75 -7.15 9.61
CA VAL A 77 -3.93 -7.65 10.32
C VAL A 77 -3.67 -9.08 10.80
N LEU A 78 -4.16 -9.39 12.01
CA LEU A 78 -4.00 -10.72 12.60
C LEU A 78 -5.08 -11.70 12.19
N THR A 79 -6.20 -11.18 11.65
CA THR A 79 -7.33 -11.98 11.22
C THR A 79 -7.54 -11.81 9.73
N PRO A 80 -7.93 -12.87 9.01
CA PRO A 80 -8.18 -12.77 7.57
C PRO A 80 -9.48 -12.05 7.20
N HIS A 81 -10.27 -11.61 8.18
CA HIS A 81 -11.54 -10.95 7.89
C HIS A 81 -11.36 -9.56 7.31
N PRO A 82 -11.95 -9.26 6.15
CA PRO A 82 -11.86 -7.93 5.54
C PRO A 82 -12.34 -6.80 6.45
N GLU A 83 -13.28 -7.08 7.35
CA GLU A 83 -13.79 -6.09 8.28
C GLU A 83 -12.69 -5.47 9.15
N ALA A 84 -11.80 -6.30 9.69
CA ALA A 84 -10.67 -5.80 10.50
C ALA A 84 -9.74 -4.93 9.67
N THR A 85 -9.44 -5.36 8.44
CA THR A 85 -8.63 -4.59 7.50
C THR A 85 -9.30 -3.24 7.20
N ASN A 86 -10.61 -3.27 6.95
CA ASN A 86 -11.36 -2.07 6.58
C ASN A 86 -11.40 -1.05 7.71
N GLN A 87 -11.51 -1.49 8.95
CA GLN A 87 -11.45 -0.61 10.11
C GLN A 87 -10.08 0.07 10.22
N LEU A 88 -9.00 -0.68 10.04
CA LEU A 88 -7.65 -0.14 10.06
C LEU A 88 -7.45 0.88 8.95
N LEU A 89 -7.91 0.56 7.76
CA LEU A 89 -7.76 1.43 6.60
C LEU A 89 -8.51 2.75 6.78
N ASN A 90 -9.75 2.69 7.25
CA ASN A 90 -10.54 3.89 7.53
C ASN A 90 -9.86 4.80 8.55
N LYS A 91 -9.35 4.20 9.62
CA LYS A 91 -8.61 4.95 10.64
C LYS A 91 -7.36 5.61 10.06
N PHE A 92 -6.62 4.87 9.25
CA PHE A 92 -5.41 5.39 8.60
C PHE A 92 -5.72 6.57 7.69
N ILE A 93 -6.73 6.44 6.84
CA ILE A 93 -7.11 7.49 5.87
C ILE A 93 -7.49 8.79 6.60
N THR A 94 -8.13 8.70 7.76
CA THR A 94 -8.52 9.89 8.52
C THR A 94 -7.35 10.54 9.25
N GLN A 95 -6.29 9.80 9.57
CA GLN A 95 -5.18 10.26 10.37
C GLN A 95 -3.90 10.59 9.60
N PHE A 96 -3.81 10.11 8.36
CA PHE A 96 -2.58 10.22 7.58
C PHE A 96 -2.89 10.64 6.15
N ASP A 97 -2.20 11.66 5.68
CA ASP A 97 -2.40 12.17 4.32
C ASP A 97 -1.30 11.66 3.39
N LEU A 98 -1.64 10.64 2.59
CA LEU A 98 -0.74 10.09 1.58
C LEU A 98 -0.44 11.05 0.44
N THR A 99 -1.28 12.09 0.27
CA THR A 99 -1.10 13.04 -0.85
C THR A 99 -0.01 14.06 -0.60
N LYS A 100 0.45 14.20 0.65
CA LYS A 100 1.52 15.13 0.97
C LYS A 100 2.85 14.68 0.40
N ALA A 101 3.56 15.57 -0.28
CA ALA A 101 4.85 15.27 -0.89
C ALA A 101 5.88 14.77 0.14
N GLU A 102 5.84 15.27 1.36
CA GLU A 102 6.76 14.87 2.43
C GLU A 102 6.59 13.40 2.85
N ASN A 103 5.42 12.82 2.56
CA ASN A 103 5.13 11.43 2.88
C ASN A 103 5.51 10.46 1.76
N TYR A 104 5.96 10.96 0.62
CA TYR A 104 6.32 10.12 -0.51
C TYR A 104 7.61 9.34 -0.22
N GLY A 105 7.64 8.10 -0.69
CA GLY A 105 8.82 7.25 -0.52
C GLY A 105 8.98 6.66 0.87
N LYS A 106 7.95 6.67 1.68
CA LYS A 106 7.95 6.12 3.04
C LYS A 106 7.40 4.69 3.04
N LEU A 107 7.90 3.90 3.97
CA LEU A 107 7.30 2.61 4.30
C LEU A 107 6.37 2.82 5.50
N ILE A 108 5.09 2.51 5.31
CA ILE A 108 4.07 2.74 6.33
C ILE A 108 3.49 1.40 6.76
N LEU A 109 3.64 1.07 8.03
CA LEU A 109 3.16 -0.17 8.61
C LEU A 109 1.96 0.14 9.51
N ILE A 110 0.81 -0.41 9.16
CA ILE A 110 -0.44 -0.15 9.89
C ILE A 110 -0.86 -1.41 10.63
N SER A 111 -0.98 -1.30 11.94
CA SER A 111 -1.50 -2.37 12.79
C SER A 111 -2.64 -1.84 13.66
N LYS A 112 -3.28 -2.74 14.40
CA LYS A 112 -4.43 -2.39 15.23
C LYS A 112 -4.19 -1.20 16.16
N ASN A 113 -2.98 -1.09 16.70
CA ASN A 113 -2.70 -0.11 17.76
C ASN A 113 -1.76 1.01 17.33
N ASN A 114 -1.13 0.92 16.17
CA ASN A 114 -0.24 1.99 15.75
C ASN A 114 0.01 2.05 14.24
N ILE A 115 0.52 3.21 13.84
CA ILE A 115 0.99 3.47 12.49
C ILE A 115 2.48 3.79 12.61
N ARG A 116 3.32 3.00 11.95
CA ARG A 116 4.76 3.21 11.93
C ARG A 116 5.18 3.71 10.56
N VAL A 117 5.98 4.77 10.55
CA VAL A 117 6.50 5.34 9.32
C VAL A 117 8.02 5.19 9.31
N ARG A 118 8.54 4.62 8.25
CA ARG A 118 9.99 4.41 8.06
C ARG A 118 10.47 5.20 6.86
N SER A 119 11.65 5.75 6.96
CA SER A 119 12.36 6.40 5.86
C SER A 119 13.66 5.66 5.57
N LYS A 120 14.19 5.88 4.40
CA LYS A 120 15.54 5.42 4.07
C LYS A 120 16.58 6.34 4.63
#